data_3af642564a0981c3df8d36ca1b847604
#
_entry.id   3af642564a0981c3df8d36ca1b847604
#
_cell.length_a   1.000
_cell.length_b   1.000
_cell.length_c   1.000
_cell.angle_alpha   90.00
_cell.angle_beta   90.00
_cell.angle_gamma   90.00
#
_symmetry.space_group_name_H-M   'P 1'
#
loop_
_entity.id
_entity.type
_entity.pdbx_description
1 polymer ?
#
loop_
_entity_poly.entity_id
_entity_poly.type
_entity_poly.pdbx_seq_one_letter_code
_entity_poly.pdbx_strand_id
1 'polypeptide(L)'
;ANYVIIGHSENRNKGETDKLINQKIKSAINANLKVILCIGETLKEKRAGITKSVLSKQIKYGLNKIKIKTNLFIAYEPVWSIGTGKIPKSSELNQVIKFIKSKFKKKSPQILYGGSVNTSNINNLKNIKGLNGFLIGGASQNAKNFIDIVKKTYN
;
A
#
# COMPACT_ATOMS: atom_id res chain seq x y z
N ALA A 1 -11.40 -3.13 16.66
CA ALA A 1 -10.32 -3.32 15.66
C ALA A 1 -9.07 -2.58 16.13
N ASN A 2 -7.88 -3.09 15.78
CA ASN A 2 -6.61 -2.42 16.08
C ASN A 2 -6.07 -1.66 14.87
N TYR A 3 -6.55 -1.98 13.69
CA TYR A 3 -6.11 -1.40 12.43
C TYR A 3 -7.30 -0.92 11.61
N VAL A 4 -7.07 0.12 10.80
CA VAL A 4 -8.02 0.59 9.80
C VAL A 4 -7.30 0.82 8.47
N ILE A 5 -7.93 0.38 7.37
CA ILE A 5 -7.48 0.63 6.00
C ILE A 5 -8.18 1.89 5.50
N ILE A 6 -7.43 2.86 5.00
CA ILE A 6 -7.95 4.14 4.53
C ILE A 6 -7.36 4.45 3.15
N GLY A 7 -8.18 4.98 2.25
CA GLY A 7 -7.78 5.37 0.90
C GLY A 7 -7.62 4.22 -0.07
N HIS A 8 -8.23 3.06 0.21
CA HIS A 8 -8.27 1.93 -0.72
C HIS A 8 -8.86 2.35 -2.08
N SER A 9 -8.39 1.75 -3.15
CA SER A 9 -8.80 2.11 -4.51
C SER A 9 -10.31 2.10 -4.75
N GLU A 10 -11.03 1.16 -4.16
CA GLU A 10 -12.50 1.10 -4.26
C GLU A 10 -13.19 2.34 -3.68
N ASN A 11 -12.71 2.84 -2.54
CA ASN A 11 -13.26 4.05 -1.94
C ASN A 11 -12.87 5.30 -2.74
N ARG A 12 -11.63 5.35 -3.27
CA ARG A 12 -11.20 6.43 -4.17
C ARG A 12 -12.06 6.47 -5.44
N ASN A 13 -12.39 5.31 -6.01
CA ASN A 13 -13.27 5.20 -7.17
C ASN A 13 -14.71 5.66 -6.87
N LYS A 14 -15.14 5.58 -5.60
CA LYS A 14 -16.43 6.12 -5.11
C LYS A 14 -16.35 7.60 -4.71
N GLY A 15 -15.26 8.29 -5.05
CA GLY A 15 -15.10 9.74 -4.82
C GLY A 15 -14.38 10.11 -3.52
N GLU A 16 -13.71 9.18 -2.83
CA GLU A 16 -12.92 9.51 -1.65
C GLU A 16 -11.69 10.35 -2.04
N THR A 17 -11.71 11.62 -1.65
CA THR A 17 -10.63 12.57 -1.94
C THR A 17 -9.47 12.46 -0.93
N ASP A 18 -8.28 12.92 -1.32
CA ASP A 18 -7.13 12.96 -0.41
C ASP A 18 -7.38 13.85 0.84
N LYS A 19 -8.24 14.88 0.73
CA LYS A 19 -8.68 15.70 1.86
C LYS A 19 -9.52 14.88 2.86
N LEU A 20 -10.48 14.11 2.36
CA LEU A 20 -11.30 13.24 3.19
C LEU A 20 -10.46 12.12 3.82
N ILE A 21 -9.53 11.53 3.06
CA ILE A 21 -8.57 10.55 3.56
C ILE A 21 -7.76 11.14 4.73
N ASN A 22 -7.26 12.37 4.60
CA ASN A 22 -6.54 13.05 5.68
C ASN A 22 -7.39 13.20 6.95
N GLN A 23 -8.66 13.58 6.81
CA GLN A 23 -9.59 13.69 7.94
C GLN A 23 -9.82 12.32 8.61
N LYS A 24 -10.05 11.27 7.83
CA LYS A 24 -10.20 9.90 8.33
C LYS A 24 -8.96 9.41 9.08
N ILE A 25 -7.76 9.68 8.56
CA ILE A 25 -6.51 9.31 9.23
C ILE A 25 -6.39 10.03 10.58
N LYS A 26 -6.69 11.32 10.66
CA LYS A 26 -6.69 12.07 11.93
C LYS A 26 -7.65 11.47 12.95
N SER A 27 -8.89 11.18 12.54
CA SER A 27 -9.88 10.55 13.40
C SER A 27 -9.44 9.17 13.89
N ALA A 28 -8.88 8.34 13.00
CA ALA A 28 -8.38 7.02 13.36
C ALA A 28 -7.21 7.09 14.36
N ILE A 29 -6.26 8.01 14.17
CA ILE A 29 -5.16 8.22 15.12
C ILE A 29 -5.66 8.70 16.47
N ASN A 30 -6.62 9.61 16.50
CA ASN A 30 -7.24 10.08 17.74
C ASN A 30 -7.98 8.97 18.49
N ALA A 31 -8.52 7.99 17.75
CA ALA A 31 -9.13 6.78 18.30
C ALA A 31 -8.10 5.66 18.63
N ASN A 32 -6.79 5.98 18.65
CA ASN A 32 -5.70 5.04 18.91
C ASN A 32 -5.61 3.84 17.95
N LEU A 33 -6.19 3.96 16.75
CA LEU A 33 -6.06 2.93 15.73
C LEU A 33 -4.71 3.04 14.98
N LYS A 34 -4.19 1.91 14.54
CA LYS A 34 -3.11 1.84 13.57
C LYS A 34 -3.70 2.02 12.16
N VAL A 35 -3.08 2.86 11.35
CA VAL A 35 -3.59 3.23 10.03
C VAL A 35 -2.76 2.57 8.95
N ILE A 36 -3.43 1.93 8.00
CA ILE A 36 -2.86 1.47 6.73
C ILE A 36 -3.39 2.43 5.65
N LEU A 37 -2.55 3.37 5.21
CA LEU A 37 -2.87 4.27 4.11
C LEU A 37 -2.55 3.61 2.78
N CYS A 38 -3.59 3.39 1.96
CA CYS A 38 -3.45 2.88 0.60
C CYS A 38 -3.16 4.02 -0.39
N ILE A 39 -2.11 3.82 -1.17
CA ILE A 39 -1.70 4.71 -2.26
C ILE A 39 -1.35 3.88 -3.50
N GLY A 40 -1.62 4.42 -4.68
CA GLY A 40 -1.31 3.74 -5.93
C GLY A 40 -1.86 4.49 -7.13
N GLU A 41 -1.25 4.23 -8.27
CA GLU A 41 -1.64 4.80 -9.56
C GLU A 41 -2.52 3.85 -10.36
N THR A 42 -3.34 4.44 -11.22
CA THR A 42 -4.12 3.73 -12.24
C THR A 42 -3.24 3.28 -13.41
N LEU A 43 -3.75 2.38 -14.25
CA LEU A 43 -3.04 1.97 -15.47
C LEU A 43 -2.78 3.14 -16.43
N LYS A 44 -3.74 4.07 -16.53
CA LYS A 44 -3.60 5.29 -17.35
C LYS A 44 -2.44 6.16 -16.85
N GLU A 45 -2.34 6.39 -15.56
CA GLU A 45 -1.26 7.15 -14.94
C GLU A 45 0.10 6.45 -15.05
N LYS A 46 0.13 5.13 -14.92
CA LYS A 46 1.34 4.34 -15.17
C LYS A 46 1.83 4.49 -16.60
N ARG A 47 0.93 4.35 -17.59
CA ARG A 47 1.26 4.51 -19.01
C ARG A 47 1.73 5.92 -19.36
N ALA A 48 1.20 6.92 -18.68
CA ALA A 48 1.64 8.31 -18.79
C ALA A 48 2.97 8.62 -18.08
N GLY A 49 3.58 7.63 -17.39
CA GLY A 49 4.85 7.83 -16.68
C GLY A 49 4.78 8.68 -15.42
N ILE A 50 3.57 8.98 -14.90
CA ILE A 50 3.36 9.91 -13.78
C ILE A 50 3.17 9.22 -12.43
N THR A 51 3.47 7.92 -12.30
CA THR A 51 3.37 7.15 -11.03
C THR A 51 3.94 7.94 -9.85
N LYS A 52 5.18 8.43 -9.95
CA LYS A 52 5.84 9.16 -8.85
C LYS A 52 5.10 10.45 -8.47
N SER A 53 4.54 11.16 -9.43
CA SER A 53 3.74 12.37 -9.18
C SER A 53 2.46 12.05 -8.42
N VAL A 54 1.74 11.00 -8.85
CA VAL A 54 0.51 10.52 -8.20
C VAL A 54 0.79 10.13 -6.75
N LEU A 55 1.79 9.28 -6.52
CA LEU A 55 2.16 8.85 -5.16
C LEU A 55 2.61 10.00 -4.28
N SER A 56 3.38 10.95 -4.83
CA SER A 56 3.76 12.18 -4.11
C SER A 56 2.55 12.99 -3.66
N LYS A 57 1.57 13.16 -4.55
CA LYS A 57 0.33 13.89 -4.28
C LYS A 57 -0.46 13.20 -3.16
N GLN A 58 -0.70 11.89 -3.29
CA GLN A 58 -1.44 11.11 -2.31
C GLN A 58 -0.79 11.14 -0.93
N ILE A 59 0.55 10.99 -0.85
CA ILE A 59 1.30 11.10 0.41
C ILE A 59 1.21 12.51 0.98
N LYS A 60 1.48 13.54 0.17
CA LYS A 60 1.49 14.94 0.61
C LYS A 60 0.15 15.37 1.21
N TYR A 61 -0.93 15.09 0.51
CA TYR A 61 -2.26 15.54 0.94
C TYR A 61 -2.88 14.60 1.98
N GLY A 62 -2.76 13.28 1.80
CA GLY A 62 -3.26 12.31 2.77
C GLY A 62 -2.60 12.42 4.14
N LEU A 63 -1.32 12.78 4.20
CA LEU A 63 -0.57 12.91 5.45
C LEU A 63 -0.33 14.38 5.88
N ASN A 64 -1.05 15.33 5.30
CA ASN A 64 -0.88 16.74 5.64
C ASN A 64 -1.13 17.01 7.13
N LYS A 65 -0.13 17.61 7.80
CA LYS A 65 -0.15 17.90 9.24
C LYS A 65 -0.36 16.67 10.14
N ILE A 66 0.02 15.47 9.67
CA ILE A 66 0.03 14.25 10.47
C ILE A 66 1.45 13.98 10.95
N LYS A 67 1.64 13.83 12.26
CA LYS A 67 2.90 13.36 12.84
C LYS A 67 3.03 11.86 12.60
N ILE A 68 4.06 11.47 11.85
CA ILE A 68 4.31 10.06 11.53
C ILE A 68 4.88 9.37 12.77
N LYS A 69 4.12 8.45 13.31
CA LYS A 69 4.46 7.60 14.44
C LYS A 69 4.51 6.13 14.00
N THR A 70 4.77 5.23 14.93
CA THR A 70 4.84 3.77 14.71
C THR A 70 3.51 3.13 14.30
N ASN A 71 2.42 3.87 14.39
CA ASN A 71 1.06 3.42 14.06
C ASN A 71 0.61 3.73 12.63
N LEU A 72 1.51 4.18 11.74
CA LEU A 72 1.22 4.44 10.33
C LEU A 72 1.98 3.44 9.45
N PHE A 73 1.24 2.80 8.55
CA PHE A 73 1.71 1.94 7.48
C PHE A 73 1.30 2.56 6.14
N ILE A 74 2.07 2.30 5.09
CA ILE A 74 1.68 2.63 3.72
C ILE A 74 1.54 1.34 2.93
N ALA A 75 0.38 1.11 2.34
CA ALA A 75 0.17 0.04 1.38
C ALA A 75 0.28 0.63 -0.03
N TYR A 76 1.29 0.18 -0.78
CA TYR A 76 1.37 0.49 -2.21
C TYR A 76 0.50 -0.50 -2.98
N GLU A 77 -0.55 0.03 -3.57
CA GLU A 77 -1.56 -0.71 -4.31
C GLU A 77 -1.63 -0.19 -5.75
N PRO A 78 -0.76 -0.63 -6.67
CA PRO A 78 -0.94 -0.27 -8.06
C PRO A 78 -2.32 -0.75 -8.52
N VAL A 79 -3.26 0.18 -8.78
CA VAL A 79 -4.69 -0.11 -9.00
C VAL A 79 -4.88 -1.12 -10.14
N TRP A 80 -4.03 -1.05 -11.15
CA TRP A 80 -4.02 -1.95 -12.31
C TRP A 80 -3.59 -3.39 -11.99
N SER A 81 -3.01 -3.61 -10.82
CA SER A 81 -2.54 -4.92 -10.33
C SER A 81 -3.59 -5.64 -9.48
N ILE A 82 -4.49 -4.90 -8.82
CA ILE A 82 -5.45 -5.46 -7.86
C ILE A 82 -6.39 -6.44 -8.56
N GLY A 83 -6.43 -7.69 -8.07
CA GLY A 83 -7.34 -8.72 -8.58
C GLY A 83 -7.05 -9.23 -10.00
N THR A 84 -6.01 -8.74 -10.66
CA THR A 84 -5.72 -9.09 -12.07
C THR A 84 -4.71 -10.24 -12.25
N GLY A 85 -4.04 -10.67 -11.19
CA GLY A 85 -2.91 -11.59 -11.25
C GLY A 85 -1.60 -10.94 -11.74
N LYS A 86 -1.64 -9.72 -12.25
CA LYS A 86 -0.45 -8.99 -12.73
C LYS A 86 0.28 -8.33 -11.57
N ILE A 87 1.60 -8.35 -11.62
CA ILE A 87 2.47 -7.67 -10.66
C ILE A 87 3.47 -6.78 -11.40
N PRO A 88 3.95 -5.69 -10.78
CA PRO A 88 5.08 -4.92 -11.31
C PRO A 88 6.33 -5.82 -11.42
N LYS A 89 7.21 -5.52 -12.35
CA LYS A 89 8.55 -6.14 -12.35
C LYS A 89 9.26 -5.81 -11.04
N SER A 90 10.09 -6.73 -10.52
CA SER A 90 10.82 -6.53 -9.26
C SER A 90 11.65 -5.25 -9.26
N SER A 91 12.28 -4.90 -10.39
CA SER A 91 13.03 -3.64 -10.55
C SER A 91 12.14 -2.40 -10.41
N GLU A 92 10.95 -2.40 -11.03
CA GLU A 92 9.98 -1.31 -10.92
C GLU A 92 9.47 -1.17 -9.48
N LEU A 93 9.13 -2.30 -8.85
CA LEU A 93 8.62 -2.30 -7.48
C LEU A 93 9.69 -1.78 -6.50
N ASN A 94 10.94 -2.23 -6.64
CA ASN A 94 12.06 -1.71 -5.85
C ASN A 94 12.23 -0.18 -6.00
N GLN A 95 12.12 0.35 -7.23
CA GLN A 95 12.20 1.79 -7.48
C GLN A 95 11.06 2.54 -6.80
N VAL A 96 9.82 2.02 -6.88
CA VAL A 96 8.65 2.65 -6.25
C VAL A 96 8.77 2.62 -4.73
N ILE A 97 9.15 1.50 -4.12
CA ILE A 97 9.34 1.41 -2.67
C ILE A 97 10.43 2.37 -2.19
N LYS A 98 11.57 2.42 -2.89
CA LYS A 98 12.63 3.41 -2.61
C LYS A 98 12.12 4.84 -2.70
N PHE A 99 11.33 5.13 -3.73
CA PHE A 99 10.73 6.44 -3.93
C PHE A 99 9.74 6.80 -2.80
N ILE A 100 8.85 5.89 -2.41
CA ILE A 100 7.93 6.14 -1.29
C ILE A 100 8.73 6.44 -0.03
N LYS A 101 9.75 5.63 0.30
CA LYS A 101 10.61 5.85 1.48
C LYS A 101 11.30 7.20 1.45
N SER A 102 11.74 7.69 0.29
CA SER A 102 12.40 9.00 0.16
C SER A 102 11.52 10.20 0.50
N LYS A 103 10.19 10.02 0.59
CA LYS A 103 9.27 11.08 1.03
C LYS A 103 9.30 11.32 2.54
N PHE A 104 10.00 10.49 3.30
CA PHE A 104 10.07 10.54 4.76
C PHE A 104 11.51 10.82 5.22
N LYS A 105 11.74 11.97 5.89
CA LYS A 105 13.10 12.46 6.22
C LYS A 105 13.82 11.65 7.31
N LYS A 106 13.14 11.29 8.42
CA LYS A 106 13.80 10.69 9.59
C LYS A 106 13.34 9.26 9.88
N LYS A 107 12.07 8.97 9.70
CA LYS A 107 11.46 7.66 9.99
C LYS A 107 10.41 7.34 8.92
N SER A 108 10.76 6.43 8.02
CA SER A 108 9.80 5.93 7.04
C SER A 108 8.81 4.99 7.75
N PRO A 109 7.50 5.10 7.45
CA PRO A 109 6.55 4.08 7.87
C PRO A 109 6.91 2.72 7.26
N GLN A 110 6.38 1.65 7.83
CA GLN A 110 6.45 0.33 7.21
C GLN A 110 5.64 0.35 5.92
N ILE A 111 6.21 -0.29 4.88
CA ILE A 111 5.58 -0.33 3.56
C ILE A 111 5.11 -1.74 3.26
N LEU A 112 3.85 -1.84 2.92
CA LEU A 112 3.19 -3.06 2.48
C LEU A 112 2.98 -3.01 0.95
N TYR A 113 2.96 -4.17 0.31
CA TYR A 113 2.49 -4.29 -1.06
C TYR A 113 1.07 -4.86 -1.06
N GLY A 114 0.14 -4.16 -1.69
CA GLY A 114 -1.29 -4.48 -1.74
C GLY A 114 -1.84 -4.72 -3.15
N GLY A 115 -0.98 -4.98 -4.13
CA GLY A 115 -1.43 -5.46 -5.43
C GLY A 115 -1.80 -6.95 -5.41
N SER A 116 -1.75 -7.61 -6.55
CA SER A 116 -2.06 -9.03 -6.62
C SER A 116 -0.99 -9.88 -5.92
N VAL A 117 -1.34 -10.44 -4.76
CA VAL A 117 -0.49 -11.38 -4.00
C VAL A 117 -1.16 -12.75 -4.00
N ASN A 118 -0.40 -13.78 -4.35
CA ASN A 118 -0.88 -15.16 -4.37
C ASN A 118 0.26 -16.15 -4.12
N THR A 119 -0.06 -17.44 -4.05
CA THR A 119 0.91 -18.51 -3.74
C THR A 119 2.01 -18.71 -4.79
N SER A 120 1.79 -18.24 -6.04
CA SER A 120 2.78 -18.38 -7.12
C SER A 120 3.77 -17.21 -7.17
N ASN A 121 3.40 -16.00 -6.70
CA ASN A 121 4.24 -14.82 -6.81
C ASN A 121 4.87 -14.35 -5.50
N ILE A 122 4.43 -14.87 -4.35
CA ILE A 122 4.91 -14.44 -3.03
C ILE A 122 6.43 -14.60 -2.86
N ASN A 123 7.03 -15.66 -3.40
CA ASN A 123 8.47 -15.88 -3.31
C ASN A 123 9.30 -14.78 -4.01
N ASN A 124 8.78 -14.22 -5.09
CA ASN A 124 9.41 -13.09 -5.76
C ASN A 124 9.17 -11.78 -4.98
N LEU A 125 7.96 -11.59 -4.45
CA LEU A 125 7.57 -10.37 -3.76
C LEU A 125 8.27 -10.23 -2.39
N LYS A 126 8.47 -11.32 -1.62
CA LYS A 126 9.13 -11.27 -0.32
C LYS A 126 10.58 -10.78 -0.38
N ASN A 127 11.23 -10.92 -1.53
CA ASN A 127 12.62 -10.50 -1.75
C ASN A 127 12.77 -9.02 -2.16
N ILE A 128 11.67 -8.27 -2.26
CA ILE A 128 11.71 -6.84 -2.61
C ILE A 128 12.30 -6.03 -1.46
N LYS A 129 13.40 -5.35 -1.74
CA LYS A 129 14.13 -4.56 -0.72
C LYS A 129 13.27 -3.44 -0.16
N GLY A 130 13.15 -3.43 1.16
CA GLY A 130 12.44 -2.37 1.87
C GLY A 130 10.93 -2.54 1.94
N LEU A 131 10.40 -3.63 1.42
CA LEU A 131 9.04 -4.07 1.69
C LEU A 131 8.99 -4.73 3.08
N ASN A 132 7.94 -4.45 3.84
CA ASN A 132 7.80 -4.92 5.22
C ASN A 132 6.66 -5.94 5.39
N GLY A 133 5.89 -6.20 4.34
CA GLY A 133 4.79 -7.15 4.35
C GLY A 133 3.80 -6.92 3.21
N PHE A 134 2.63 -7.51 3.36
CA PHE A 134 1.61 -7.56 2.31
C PHE A 134 0.25 -7.17 2.85
N LEU A 135 -0.56 -6.50 2.03
CA LEU A 135 -1.99 -6.32 2.24
C LEU A 135 -2.70 -7.25 1.25
N ILE A 136 -3.29 -8.33 1.76
CA ILE A 136 -3.81 -9.42 0.93
C ILE A 136 -5.34 -9.35 0.90
N GLY A 137 -5.91 -9.13 -0.29
CA GLY A 137 -7.34 -9.11 -0.55
C GLY A 137 -7.88 -10.49 -0.94
N GLY A 138 -8.22 -10.70 -2.21
CA GLY A 138 -8.90 -11.89 -2.72
C GLY A 138 -8.30 -13.23 -2.31
N ALA A 139 -6.98 -13.36 -2.26
CA ALA A 139 -6.33 -14.61 -1.85
C ALA A 139 -6.59 -14.98 -0.36
N SER A 140 -6.98 -14.02 0.48
CA SER A 140 -7.32 -14.27 1.89
C SER A 140 -8.72 -14.85 2.10
N GLN A 141 -9.57 -14.84 1.06
CA GLN A 141 -10.91 -15.45 1.11
C GLN A 141 -10.87 -16.97 1.16
N ASN A 142 -9.75 -17.57 0.75
CA ASN A 142 -9.53 -19.02 0.85
C ASN A 142 -8.45 -19.30 1.90
N ALA A 143 -8.81 -19.98 2.98
CA ALA A 143 -7.93 -20.26 4.11
C ALA A 143 -6.64 -20.99 3.69
N LYS A 144 -6.73 -22.00 2.82
CA LYS A 144 -5.57 -22.76 2.33
C LYS A 144 -4.60 -21.84 1.59
N ASN A 145 -5.09 -21.04 0.65
CA ASN A 145 -4.27 -20.09 -0.11
C ASN A 145 -3.59 -19.06 0.82
N PHE A 146 -4.34 -18.54 1.80
CA PHE A 146 -3.80 -17.57 2.74
C PHE A 146 -2.70 -18.18 3.62
N ILE A 147 -2.93 -19.37 4.18
CA ILE A 147 -1.95 -20.10 4.98
C ILE A 147 -0.69 -20.41 4.16
N ASP A 148 -0.84 -20.83 2.91
CA ASP A 148 0.30 -21.11 2.03
C ASP A 148 1.12 -19.85 1.73
N ILE A 149 0.48 -18.70 1.53
CA ILE A 149 1.16 -17.41 1.38
C ILE A 149 1.94 -17.08 2.66
N VAL A 150 1.32 -17.21 3.83
CA VAL A 150 1.98 -16.95 5.12
C VAL A 150 3.20 -17.86 5.31
N LYS A 151 3.06 -19.18 5.12
CA LYS A 151 4.18 -20.12 5.21
C LYS A 151 5.32 -19.73 4.27
N LYS A 152 5.04 -19.47 3.01
CA LYS A 152 6.06 -19.07 2.02
C LYS A 152 6.70 -17.70 2.31
N THR A 153 6.04 -16.85 3.06
CA THR A 153 6.58 -15.53 3.43
C THR A 153 7.66 -15.67 4.51
N TYR A 154 7.48 -16.59 5.46
CA TYR A 154 8.36 -16.73 6.62
C TYR A 154 9.37 -17.90 6.51
N ASN A 155 9.21 -18.76 5.52
CA ASN A 155 10.19 -19.81 5.16
C ASN A 155 11.05 -19.32 3.96
#